data_14f41b4cd657c35dab46e91f3b24c154
#
_entry.id   14f41b4cd657c35dab46e91f3b24c154
#
_cell.length_a   1.000
_cell.length_b   1.000
_cell.length_c   1.000
_cell.angle_alpha   90.00
_cell.angle_beta   90.00
_cell.angle_gamma   90.00
#
_symmetry.space_group_name_H-M   'P 1'
#
loop_
_entity.id
_entity.type
_entity.pdbx_description
1 polymer ?
#
loop_
_entity_poly.entity_id
_entity_poly.type
_entity_poly.pdbx_seq_one_letter_code
_entity_poly.pdbx_strand_id
1 'polypeptide(L)'
;ISILDQMIAFSGSSVSEADVLQVYGLVGVEQTTELARAIASGDHGKILDLVDEFDSSGRDFHRALVDLQSRVRESLLSAVRAGGSDSSMGVPMTTESLTRLLDSLRESESGLKFGLNEKVNFEVALLKASEQCRARAIDGLIRELSGIAAGLPDDEKKNG
;
A
#
# COMPACT_ATOMS: atom_id res chain seq x y z
N ILE A 1 3.48 31.48 6.32
CA ILE A 1 4.89 31.09 6.30
C ILE A 1 5.04 29.86 5.43
N SER A 2 5.89 29.92 4.44
CA SER A 2 6.14 28.78 3.57
C SER A 2 7.07 27.76 4.24
N ILE A 3 7.01 26.51 3.80
CA ILE A 3 7.93 25.46 4.25
C ILE A 3 9.38 25.86 3.94
N LEU A 4 9.61 26.50 2.81
CA LEU A 4 10.93 26.99 2.42
C LEU A 4 11.49 27.99 3.42
N ASP A 5 10.66 28.94 3.90
CA ASP A 5 11.05 29.92 4.93
C ASP A 5 11.41 29.25 6.25
N GLN A 6 10.66 28.22 6.66
CA GLN A 6 10.96 27.44 7.85
C GLN A 6 12.30 26.70 7.72
N MET A 7 12.59 26.12 6.58
CA MET A 7 13.84 25.43 6.31
C MET A 7 15.03 26.39 6.30
N ILE A 8 14.87 27.57 5.72
CA ILE A 8 15.90 28.62 5.75
C ILE A 8 16.19 29.08 7.18
N ALA A 9 15.14 29.30 7.97
CA ALA A 9 15.28 29.68 9.38
C ALA A 9 15.97 28.59 10.21
N PHE A 10 15.75 27.33 9.91
CA PHE A 10 16.34 26.20 10.61
C PHE A 10 17.77 25.90 10.18
N SER A 11 18.07 25.96 8.89
CA SER A 11 19.38 25.56 8.31
C SER A 11 20.32 26.75 8.01
N GLY A 12 19.89 27.98 8.27
CA GLY A 12 20.62 29.16 7.85
C GLY A 12 20.34 29.49 6.38
N SER A 13 21.33 30.11 5.70
CA SER A 13 21.14 30.67 4.36
C SER A 13 21.46 29.72 3.19
N SER A 14 21.69 28.42 3.44
CA SER A 14 22.20 27.49 2.43
C SER A 14 21.22 26.40 2.02
N VAL A 15 19.91 26.59 2.23
CA VAL A 15 18.89 25.63 1.85
C VAL A 15 18.58 25.76 0.35
N SER A 16 18.78 24.69 -0.40
CA SER A 16 18.39 24.61 -1.80
C SER A 16 17.04 23.92 -1.96
N GLU A 17 16.39 24.11 -3.11
CA GLU A 17 15.17 23.39 -3.46
C GLU A 17 15.39 21.85 -3.44
N ALA A 18 16.56 21.39 -3.87
CA ALA A 18 16.93 19.97 -3.82
C ALA A 18 16.98 19.44 -2.39
N ASP A 19 17.49 20.23 -1.42
CA ASP A 19 17.52 19.85 -0.01
C ASP A 19 16.11 19.69 0.57
N VAL A 20 15.20 20.60 0.22
CA VAL A 20 13.79 20.55 0.63
C VAL A 20 13.13 19.29 0.07
N LEU A 21 13.30 19.01 -1.21
CA LEU A 21 12.75 17.81 -1.85
C LEU A 21 13.33 16.53 -1.26
N GLN A 22 14.64 16.53 -0.96
CA GLN A 22 15.29 15.37 -0.35
C GLN A 22 14.70 15.06 1.04
N VAL A 23 14.55 16.03 1.90
CA VAL A 23 14.02 15.81 3.26
C VAL A 23 12.56 15.37 3.22
N TYR A 24 11.69 16.11 2.53
CA TYR A 24 10.25 15.80 2.49
C TYR A 24 9.92 14.61 1.59
N GLY A 25 10.64 14.46 0.48
CA GLY A 25 10.45 13.35 -0.45
C GLY A 25 10.85 12.01 0.15
N LEU A 26 11.99 11.94 0.84
CA LEU A 26 12.47 10.70 1.46
C LEU A 26 11.56 10.24 2.60
N VAL A 27 11.14 11.14 3.47
CA VAL A 27 10.21 10.81 4.56
C VAL A 27 8.89 10.31 4.00
N GLY A 28 8.38 10.97 2.97
CA GLY A 28 7.16 10.53 2.29
C GLY A 28 7.28 9.15 1.66
N VAL A 29 8.40 8.85 1.04
CA VAL A 29 8.66 7.52 0.43
C VAL A 29 8.75 6.44 1.49
N GLU A 30 9.46 6.66 2.59
CA GLU A 30 9.56 5.70 3.70
C GLU A 30 8.20 5.39 4.30
N GLN A 31 7.43 6.42 4.65
CA GLN A 31 6.09 6.25 5.22
C GLN A 31 5.14 5.53 4.26
N THR A 32 5.19 5.87 2.98
CA THR A 32 4.38 5.20 1.96
C THR A 32 4.78 3.74 1.81
N THR A 33 6.08 3.43 1.86
CA THR A 33 6.59 2.06 1.80
C THR A 33 6.16 1.24 3.02
N GLU A 34 6.25 1.81 4.22
CA GLU A 34 5.79 1.15 5.44
C GLU A 34 4.28 0.88 5.41
N LEU A 35 3.51 1.85 4.93
CA LEU A 35 2.07 1.71 4.79
C LEU A 35 1.71 0.62 3.78
N ALA A 36 2.39 0.59 2.65
CA ALA A 36 2.21 -0.46 1.65
C ALA A 36 2.52 -1.85 2.22
N ARG A 37 3.61 -1.95 2.98
CA ARG A 37 3.98 -3.21 3.65
C ARG A 37 2.94 -3.66 4.67
N ALA A 38 2.44 -2.75 5.49
CA ALA A 38 1.41 -3.04 6.48
C ALA A 38 0.12 -3.53 5.84
N ILE A 39 -0.29 -2.90 4.72
CA ILE A 39 -1.46 -3.31 3.96
C ILE A 39 -1.26 -4.72 3.38
N ALA A 40 -0.12 -4.96 2.75
CA ALA A 40 0.19 -6.23 2.11
C ALA A 40 0.30 -7.39 3.12
N SER A 41 0.85 -7.13 4.31
CA SER A 41 0.98 -8.12 5.38
C SER A 41 -0.29 -8.28 6.22
N GLY A 42 -1.26 -7.38 6.08
CA GLY A 42 -2.50 -7.41 6.85
C GLY A 42 -2.33 -6.97 8.30
N ASP A 43 -1.33 -6.17 8.59
CA ASP A 43 -1.09 -5.63 9.92
C ASP A 43 -1.95 -4.37 10.15
N HIS A 44 -3.19 -4.58 10.56
CA HIS A 44 -4.18 -3.52 10.75
C HIS A 44 -3.77 -2.54 11.85
N GLY A 45 -3.15 -3.03 12.92
CA GLY A 45 -2.64 -2.18 14.00
C GLY A 45 -1.60 -1.19 13.49
N LYS A 46 -0.66 -1.67 12.68
CA LYS A 46 0.36 -0.82 12.06
C LYS A 46 -0.24 0.19 11.09
N ILE A 47 -1.27 -0.19 10.33
CA ILE A 47 -2.00 0.72 9.44
C ILE A 47 -2.57 1.89 10.25
N LEU A 48 -3.25 1.61 11.34
CA LEU A 48 -3.86 2.64 12.19
C LEU A 48 -2.81 3.54 12.83
N ASP A 49 -1.70 2.98 13.30
CA ASP A 49 -0.59 3.75 13.87
C ASP A 49 0.01 4.72 12.83
N LEU A 50 0.20 4.25 11.60
CA LEU A 50 0.72 5.08 10.51
C LEU A 50 -0.25 6.19 10.11
N VAL A 51 -1.56 5.92 10.13
CA VAL A 51 -2.57 6.95 9.86
C VAL A 51 -2.55 8.03 10.95
N ASP A 52 -2.41 7.64 12.22
CA ASP A 52 -2.28 8.58 13.33
C ASP A 52 -1.01 9.44 13.19
N GLU A 53 0.08 8.83 12.76
CA GLU A 53 1.34 9.53 12.48
C GLU A 53 1.18 10.56 11.35
N PHE A 54 0.49 10.19 10.27
CA PHE A 54 0.19 11.09 9.15
C PHE A 54 -0.66 12.27 9.61
N ASP A 55 -1.68 12.00 10.43
CA ASP A 55 -2.56 13.04 10.98
C ASP A 55 -1.76 14.01 11.89
N SER A 56 -0.95 13.47 12.77
CA SER A 56 -0.12 14.26 13.70
C SER A 56 0.91 15.15 12.97
N SER A 57 1.44 14.67 11.85
CA SER A 57 2.40 15.43 11.04
C SER A 57 1.75 16.39 10.04
N GLY A 58 0.43 16.46 10.02
CA GLY A 58 -0.32 17.37 9.14
C GLY A 58 -0.27 17.00 7.67
N ARG A 59 -0.06 15.73 7.34
CA ARG A 59 0.00 15.27 5.95
C ARG A 59 -1.40 15.24 5.33
N ASP A 60 -1.45 15.55 4.05
CA ASP A 60 -2.65 15.45 3.24
C ASP A 60 -2.96 13.97 2.94
N PHE A 61 -4.09 13.48 3.44
CA PHE A 61 -4.51 12.09 3.23
C PHE A 61 -4.78 11.75 1.77
N HIS A 62 -5.33 12.69 1.01
CA HIS A 62 -5.54 12.50 -0.43
C HIS A 62 -4.19 12.30 -1.14
N ARG A 63 -3.21 13.13 -0.81
CA ARG A 63 -1.86 13.00 -1.37
C ARG A 63 -1.20 11.69 -0.97
N ALA A 64 -1.36 11.29 0.29
CA ALA A 64 -0.85 10.00 0.77
C ALA A 64 -1.48 8.83 0.01
N LEU A 65 -2.78 8.90 -0.25
CA LEU A 65 -3.48 7.87 -1.04
C LEU A 65 -2.95 7.80 -2.48
N VAL A 66 -2.74 8.94 -3.12
CA VAL A 66 -2.19 9.01 -4.49
C VAL A 66 -0.77 8.44 -4.52
N ASP A 67 0.06 8.78 -3.55
CA ASP A 67 1.42 8.24 -3.45
C ASP A 67 1.41 6.72 -3.24
N LEU A 68 0.49 6.22 -2.42
CA LEU A 68 0.30 4.79 -2.21
C LEU A 68 -0.16 4.08 -3.49
N GLN A 69 -1.10 4.66 -4.22
CA GLN A 69 -1.54 4.14 -5.51
C GLN A 69 -0.38 4.04 -6.49
N SER A 70 0.46 5.06 -6.55
CA SER A 70 1.65 5.07 -7.41
C SER A 70 2.62 3.95 -7.04
N ARG A 71 2.83 3.74 -5.75
CA ARG A 71 3.69 2.67 -5.25
C ARG A 71 3.17 1.28 -5.61
N VAL A 72 1.88 1.06 -5.42
CA VAL A 72 1.23 -0.20 -5.78
C VAL A 72 1.28 -0.43 -7.29
N ARG A 73 1.06 0.61 -8.07
CA ARG A 73 1.16 0.54 -9.54
C ARG A 73 2.57 0.14 -10.00
N GLU A 74 3.60 0.72 -9.41
CA GLU A 74 4.99 0.34 -9.71
C GLU A 74 5.26 -1.13 -9.41
N SER A 75 4.80 -1.62 -8.25
CA SER A 75 4.89 -3.04 -7.90
C SER A 75 4.12 -3.92 -8.88
N LEU A 76 2.94 -3.49 -9.31
CA LEU A 76 2.14 -4.23 -10.30
C LEU A 76 2.88 -4.35 -11.65
N LEU A 77 3.43 -3.25 -12.14
CA LEU A 77 4.20 -3.27 -13.39
C LEU A 77 5.45 -4.15 -13.26
N SER A 78 6.12 -4.10 -12.14
CA SER A 78 7.27 -4.96 -11.84
C SER A 78 6.85 -6.44 -11.83
N ALA A 79 5.74 -6.77 -11.17
CA ALA A 79 5.21 -8.13 -11.14
C ALA A 79 4.88 -8.67 -12.53
N VAL A 80 4.27 -7.85 -13.38
CA VAL A 80 3.95 -8.23 -14.76
C VAL A 80 5.23 -8.55 -15.55
N ARG A 81 6.25 -7.72 -15.40
CA ARG A 81 7.55 -7.92 -16.07
C ARG A 81 8.31 -9.13 -15.53
N ALA A 82 8.17 -9.42 -14.25
CA ALA A 82 8.86 -10.52 -13.58
C ALA A 82 8.16 -11.88 -13.72
N GLY A 83 7.01 -11.92 -14.39
CA GLY A 83 6.29 -13.17 -14.65
C GLY A 83 5.17 -13.51 -13.67
N GLY A 84 4.69 -12.54 -12.89
CA GLY A 84 3.47 -12.70 -12.10
C GLY A 84 3.56 -12.39 -10.61
N SER A 85 4.73 -12.03 -10.09
CA SER A 85 4.86 -11.64 -8.69
C SER A 85 5.98 -10.62 -8.48
N ASP A 86 5.86 -9.85 -7.41
CA ASP A 86 6.85 -8.85 -7.00
C ASP A 86 6.92 -8.77 -5.48
N SER A 87 8.11 -8.51 -4.96
CA SER A 87 8.37 -8.39 -3.51
C SER A 87 8.79 -6.98 -3.10
N SER A 88 8.66 -5.99 -3.96
CA SER A 88 9.11 -4.63 -3.69
C SER A 88 8.32 -3.94 -2.56
N MET A 89 7.12 -4.45 -2.22
CA MET A 89 6.33 -3.97 -1.09
C MET A 89 6.69 -4.64 0.24
N GLY A 90 7.78 -5.41 0.28
CA GLY A 90 8.24 -6.07 1.49
C GLY A 90 7.71 -7.48 1.73
N VAL A 91 6.69 -7.88 0.99
CA VAL A 91 6.15 -9.24 0.96
C VAL A 91 5.86 -9.64 -0.48
N PRO A 92 5.97 -10.93 -0.84
CA PRO A 92 5.62 -11.39 -2.18
C PRO A 92 4.14 -11.15 -2.48
N MET A 93 3.85 -10.49 -3.59
CA MET A 93 2.48 -10.23 -4.04
C MET A 93 2.31 -10.62 -5.49
N THR A 94 1.20 -11.27 -5.79
CA THR A 94 0.85 -11.62 -7.16
C THR A 94 0.30 -10.43 -7.93
N THR A 95 0.34 -10.50 -9.25
CA THR A 95 -0.29 -9.50 -10.13
C THR A 95 -1.77 -9.32 -9.78
N GLU A 96 -2.48 -10.40 -9.49
CA GLU A 96 -3.89 -10.36 -9.11
C GLU A 96 -4.12 -9.59 -7.79
N SER A 97 -3.33 -9.88 -6.76
CA SER A 97 -3.41 -9.19 -5.47
C SER A 97 -3.12 -7.71 -5.61
N LEU A 98 -2.09 -7.35 -6.38
CA LEU A 98 -1.71 -5.96 -6.62
C LEU A 98 -2.79 -5.20 -7.40
N THR A 99 -3.40 -5.83 -8.39
CA THR A 99 -4.51 -5.24 -9.15
C THR A 99 -5.70 -4.94 -8.26
N ARG A 100 -6.07 -5.87 -7.39
CA ARG A 100 -7.17 -5.67 -6.44
C ARG A 100 -6.88 -4.59 -5.43
N LEU A 101 -5.65 -4.55 -4.92
CA LEU A 101 -5.22 -3.51 -3.99
C LEU A 101 -5.34 -2.14 -4.65
N LEU A 102 -4.85 -2.00 -5.87
CA LEU A 102 -4.92 -0.76 -6.62
C LEU A 102 -6.36 -0.33 -6.90
N ASP A 103 -7.21 -1.25 -7.34
CA ASP A 103 -8.63 -0.98 -7.61
C ASP A 103 -9.35 -0.51 -6.34
N SER A 104 -9.12 -1.17 -5.21
CA SER A 104 -9.71 -0.77 -3.93
C SER A 104 -9.29 0.64 -3.50
N LEU A 105 -8.03 0.97 -3.68
CA LEU A 105 -7.50 2.31 -3.37
C LEU A 105 -8.11 3.37 -4.29
N ARG A 106 -8.27 3.05 -5.57
CA ARG A 106 -8.89 3.98 -6.55
C ARG A 106 -10.36 4.21 -6.25
N GLU A 107 -11.10 3.18 -5.92
CA GLU A 107 -12.51 3.32 -5.52
C GLU A 107 -12.69 4.22 -4.31
N SER A 108 -11.76 4.13 -3.36
CA SER A 108 -11.80 4.91 -2.12
C SER A 108 -11.41 6.38 -2.30
N GLU A 109 -10.78 6.73 -3.41
CA GLU A 109 -10.31 8.10 -3.66
C GLU A 109 -11.45 9.12 -3.70
N SER A 110 -12.57 8.77 -4.32
CA SER A 110 -13.73 9.65 -4.38
C SER A 110 -14.36 9.90 -3.00
N GLY A 111 -14.41 8.87 -2.15
CA GLY A 111 -14.88 8.99 -0.78
C GLY A 111 -14.01 9.90 0.08
N LEU A 112 -12.70 9.87 -0.12
CA LEU A 112 -11.76 10.75 0.57
C LEU A 112 -11.98 12.21 0.20
N LYS A 113 -12.18 12.47 -1.07
CA LYS A 113 -12.34 13.83 -1.61
C LYS A 113 -13.62 14.52 -1.16
N PHE A 114 -14.70 13.77 -0.97
CA PHE A 114 -16.02 14.31 -0.64
C PHE A 114 -16.51 13.95 0.77
N GLY A 115 -15.69 13.24 1.54
CA GLY A 115 -16.06 12.80 2.88
C GLY A 115 -15.96 13.91 3.93
N LEU A 116 -16.81 13.82 4.95
CA LEU A 116 -16.81 14.76 6.07
C LEU A 116 -15.63 14.59 7.02
N ASN A 117 -15.05 13.39 7.07
CA ASN A 117 -13.89 13.09 7.92
C ASN A 117 -12.84 12.32 7.11
N GLU A 118 -11.85 13.05 6.64
CA GLU A 118 -10.78 12.49 5.79
C GLU A 118 -9.99 11.39 6.49
N LYS A 119 -9.70 11.56 7.77
CA LYS A 119 -8.94 10.57 8.55
C LYS A 119 -9.69 9.23 8.60
N VAL A 120 -10.96 9.25 9.00
CA VAL A 120 -11.78 8.04 9.08
C VAL A 120 -11.94 7.38 7.71
N ASN A 121 -12.18 8.17 6.68
CA ASN A 121 -12.31 7.66 5.32
C ASN A 121 -11.01 7.03 4.84
N PHE A 122 -9.88 7.62 5.18
CA PHE A 122 -8.56 7.08 4.85
C PHE A 122 -8.30 5.75 5.60
N GLU A 123 -8.59 5.70 6.89
CA GLU A 123 -8.50 4.46 7.70
C GLU A 123 -9.34 3.33 7.08
N VAL A 124 -10.59 3.60 6.78
CA VAL A 124 -11.52 2.62 6.18
C VAL A 124 -11.01 2.17 4.81
N ALA A 125 -10.54 3.10 4.00
CA ALA A 125 -9.98 2.80 2.67
C ALA A 125 -8.80 1.82 2.76
N LEU A 126 -7.88 2.05 3.68
CA LEU A 126 -6.71 1.20 3.87
C LEU A 126 -7.06 -0.18 4.44
N LEU A 127 -7.94 -0.22 5.42
CA LEU A 127 -8.40 -1.48 6.00
C LEU A 127 -9.16 -2.33 4.97
N LYS A 128 -10.04 -1.70 4.20
CA LYS A 128 -10.76 -2.36 3.11
C LYS A 128 -9.80 -2.92 2.06
N ALA A 129 -8.81 -2.13 1.65
CA ALA A 129 -7.81 -2.54 0.68
C ALA A 129 -7.01 -3.73 1.18
N SER A 130 -6.61 -3.73 2.45
CA SER A 130 -5.90 -4.84 3.09
C SER A 130 -6.74 -6.11 3.12
N GLU A 131 -8.00 -6.01 3.49
CA GLU A 131 -8.93 -7.14 3.52
C GLU A 131 -9.14 -7.75 2.13
N GLN A 132 -9.36 -6.94 1.11
CA GLN A 132 -9.55 -7.41 -0.26
C GLN A 132 -8.30 -8.11 -0.81
N CYS A 133 -7.13 -7.56 -0.52
CA CYS A 133 -5.86 -8.15 -0.89
C CYS A 133 -5.67 -9.55 -0.25
N ARG A 134 -5.96 -9.67 1.05
CA ARG A 134 -5.84 -10.93 1.80
C ARG A 134 -6.87 -11.97 1.39
N ALA A 135 -8.11 -11.58 1.21
CA ALA A 135 -9.18 -12.49 0.80
C ALA A 135 -8.81 -13.22 -0.50
N ARG A 136 -8.20 -12.51 -1.44
CA ARG A 136 -7.75 -13.11 -2.70
C ARG A 136 -6.52 -14.01 -2.54
N ALA A 137 -5.62 -13.66 -1.65
CA ALA A 137 -4.48 -14.52 -1.37
C ALA A 137 -4.95 -15.88 -0.83
N ILE A 138 -5.97 -15.87 0.04
CA ILE A 138 -6.59 -17.10 0.57
C ILE A 138 -7.31 -17.88 -0.54
N ASP A 139 -8.10 -17.21 -1.38
CA ASP A 139 -8.78 -17.83 -2.50
C ASP A 139 -7.79 -18.46 -3.49
N GLY A 140 -6.71 -17.78 -3.78
CA GLY A 140 -5.63 -18.28 -4.62
C GLY A 140 -5.01 -19.54 -4.05
N LEU A 141 -4.75 -19.57 -2.74
CA LEU A 141 -4.22 -20.74 -2.04
C LEU A 141 -5.20 -21.92 -2.09
N ILE A 142 -6.48 -21.67 -1.89
CA ILE A 142 -7.53 -22.70 -1.99
C ILE A 142 -7.57 -23.30 -3.40
N ARG A 143 -7.47 -22.47 -4.44
CA ARG A 143 -7.42 -22.93 -5.84
C ARG A 143 -6.20 -23.79 -6.12
N GLU A 144 -5.03 -23.38 -5.62
CA GLU A 144 -3.80 -24.17 -5.75
C GLU A 144 -3.93 -25.53 -5.08
N LEU A 145 -4.45 -25.57 -3.86
CA LEU A 145 -4.69 -26.82 -3.13
C LEU A 145 -5.69 -27.71 -3.87
N SER A 146 -6.76 -27.16 -4.41
CA SER A 146 -7.74 -27.89 -5.21
C SER A 146 -7.12 -28.42 -6.50
N GLY A 147 -6.24 -27.64 -7.15
CA GLY A 147 -5.50 -28.09 -8.34
C GLY A 147 -4.55 -29.22 -8.04
N ILE A 148 -3.84 -29.20 -6.92
CA ILE A 148 -2.96 -30.28 -6.46
C ILE A 148 -3.78 -31.53 -6.17
N ALA A 149 -4.91 -31.42 -5.47
CA ALA A 149 -5.80 -32.53 -5.18
C ALA A 149 -6.38 -33.19 -6.46
N ALA A 150 -6.73 -32.34 -7.44
CA ALA A 150 -7.21 -32.82 -8.74
C ALA A 150 -6.14 -33.52 -9.58
N GLY A 151 -4.86 -33.17 -9.34
CA GLY A 151 -3.72 -33.78 -10.02
C GLY A 151 -3.17 -35.04 -9.36
N LEU A 152 -3.68 -35.44 -8.19
CA LEU A 152 -3.24 -36.66 -7.52
C LEU A 152 -3.65 -37.92 -8.27
N PRO A 153 -2.83 -39.02 -8.25
CA PRO A 153 -3.22 -40.31 -8.81
C PRO A 153 -4.48 -40.86 -8.18
N ASP A 154 -5.25 -41.61 -8.95
CA ASP A 154 -6.51 -42.20 -8.48
C ASP A 154 -6.35 -43.11 -7.26
N ASP A 155 -5.22 -43.80 -7.13
CA ASP A 155 -4.95 -44.67 -5.97
C ASP A 155 -4.83 -43.87 -4.67
N GLU A 156 -4.26 -42.65 -4.71
CA GLU A 156 -4.20 -41.78 -3.55
C GLU A 156 -5.55 -41.18 -3.20
N LYS A 157 -6.39 -40.92 -4.20
CA LYS A 157 -7.75 -40.44 -3.99
C LYS A 157 -8.66 -41.44 -3.30
N LYS A 158 -8.44 -42.73 -3.54
CA LYS A 158 -9.22 -43.80 -2.92
C LYS A 158 -8.85 -44.06 -1.46
N ASN A 159 -7.63 -43.75 -1.08
CA ASN A 159 -7.10 -43.96 0.27
C ASN A 159 -7.19 -42.71 1.16
N GLY A 160 -7.62 -41.60 0.63
CA GLY A 160 -7.89 -40.37 1.35
C GLY A 160 -9.37 -40.16 1.58
#